data_5ff08b2cc6fcdd5dd374a8a7c3f64755
#
_entry.id   5ff08b2cc6fcdd5dd374a8a7c3f64755
#
_cell.length_a   1.000
_cell.length_b   1.000
_cell.length_c   1.000
_cell.angle_alpha   90.00
_cell.angle_beta   90.00
_cell.angle_gamma   90.00
#
_symmetry.space_group_name_H-M   'P 1'
#
loop_
_entity.id
_entity.type
_entity.pdbx_description
1 polymer ?
#
loop_
_entity_poly.entity_id
_entity_poly.type
_entity_poly.pdbx_seq_one_letter_code
_entity_poly.pdbx_strand_id
1 'polypeptide(L)'
;LSAEHVYQVNGPVNLNRLGAIPDMVDRPELKFPGFTARIPKALQQSDIFSAIREQDVLLHHPFDSFAPVIEFLRSAARDPNVLAIKQTLYRTGTQSAIVEALVEAARAGKEVTVVVELRARFDEAHNIDLAEKLQEVGAHVVYGVVGFKTHAKMMMVVRREEKGLRQYVHLGTGNYH
;
A
#
# COMPACT_ATOMS: atom_id res chain seq x y z
N LEU A 1 26.24 -21.18 7.84
CA LEU A 1 26.67 -21.36 6.45
C LEU A 1 27.81 -22.37 6.46
N SER A 2 27.75 -23.41 5.61
CA SER A 2 28.87 -24.32 5.39
C SER A 2 29.95 -23.64 4.53
N ALA A 3 31.19 -24.12 4.59
CA ALA A 3 32.31 -23.55 3.83
C ALA A 3 32.03 -23.56 2.30
N GLU A 4 31.27 -24.51 1.81
CA GLU A 4 30.88 -24.63 0.40
C GLU A 4 29.95 -23.51 -0.09
N HIS A 5 29.36 -22.73 0.83
CA HIS A 5 28.53 -21.54 0.50
C HIS A 5 29.32 -20.23 0.60
N VAL A 6 30.66 -20.33 0.80
CA VAL A 6 31.52 -19.14 0.89
C VAL A 6 32.39 -19.07 -0.36
N TYR A 7 32.22 -18.02 -1.12
CA TYR A 7 32.97 -17.78 -2.37
C TYR A 7 33.98 -16.65 -2.16
N GLN A 8 35.23 -16.91 -2.43
CA GLN A 8 36.27 -15.88 -2.45
C GLN A 8 36.27 -15.21 -3.83
N VAL A 9 36.18 -13.88 -3.86
CA VAL A 9 36.24 -13.09 -5.09
C VAL A 9 37.30 -12.00 -4.98
N ASN A 10 38.01 -11.76 -6.09
CA ASN A 10 39.00 -10.68 -6.19
C ASN A 10 38.31 -9.44 -6.72
N GLY A 11 37.85 -8.55 -5.83
CA GLY A 11 37.22 -7.31 -6.20
C GLY A 11 36.03 -6.92 -5.30
N PRO A 12 35.31 -5.88 -5.64
CA PRO A 12 34.17 -5.44 -4.85
C PRO A 12 33.05 -6.47 -4.86
N VAL A 13 32.57 -6.86 -3.67
CA VAL A 13 31.54 -7.90 -3.49
C VAL A 13 30.14 -7.35 -3.30
N ASN A 14 29.98 -6.04 -3.16
CA ASN A 14 28.67 -5.42 -2.99
C ASN A 14 27.91 -5.34 -4.32
N LEU A 15 27.42 -6.47 -4.80
CA LEU A 15 26.67 -6.58 -6.07
C LEU A 15 25.34 -5.81 -6.06
N ASN A 16 24.81 -5.51 -4.90
CA ASN A 16 23.58 -4.71 -4.79
C ASN A 16 23.74 -3.31 -5.40
N ARG A 17 24.97 -2.75 -5.40
CA ARG A 17 25.25 -1.46 -6.05
C ARG A 17 25.12 -1.50 -7.57
N LEU A 18 25.19 -2.69 -8.19
CA LEU A 18 24.98 -2.82 -9.64
C LEU A 18 23.56 -2.44 -10.05
N GLY A 19 22.60 -2.47 -9.13
CA GLY A 19 21.24 -1.99 -9.36
C GLY A 19 21.15 -0.50 -9.76
N ALA A 20 22.17 0.31 -9.48
CA ALA A 20 22.22 1.72 -9.87
C ALA A 20 22.67 1.93 -11.35
N ILE A 21 23.27 0.91 -11.99
CA ILE A 21 23.79 1.04 -13.37
C ILE A 21 22.74 1.53 -14.35
N PRO A 22 21.49 1.02 -14.35
CA PRO A 22 20.49 1.49 -15.29
C PRO A 22 20.19 2.99 -15.24
N ASP A 23 20.36 3.59 -14.04
CA ASP A 23 20.10 5.01 -13.82
C ASP A 23 21.32 5.88 -14.16
N MET A 24 22.52 5.29 -14.12
CA MET A 24 23.80 6.00 -14.37
C MET A 24 24.21 5.98 -15.85
N VAL A 25 23.61 5.10 -16.65
CA VAL A 25 24.02 4.87 -18.05
C VAL A 25 22.88 5.28 -18.99
N ASP A 26 23.18 6.23 -19.89
CA ASP A 26 22.24 6.64 -20.93
C ASP A 26 22.32 5.69 -22.15
N ARG A 27 21.64 4.57 -22.03
CA ARG A 27 21.54 3.52 -23.05
C ARG A 27 20.09 3.03 -23.13
N PRO A 28 19.17 3.85 -23.70
CA PRO A 28 17.74 3.53 -23.76
C PRO A 28 17.44 2.24 -24.52
N GLU A 29 18.28 1.89 -25.52
CA GLU A 29 18.13 0.65 -26.29
C GLU A 29 18.39 -0.64 -25.48
N LEU A 30 19.01 -0.54 -24.30
CA LEU A 30 19.21 -1.66 -23.36
C LEU A 30 18.12 -1.74 -22.30
N LYS A 31 17.14 -0.84 -22.33
CA LYS A 31 16.02 -0.80 -21.38
C LYS A 31 14.74 -1.23 -22.06
N PHE A 32 13.85 -1.86 -21.32
CA PHE A 32 12.50 -2.12 -21.82
C PHE A 32 11.78 -0.79 -22.09
N PRO A 33 10.99 -0.69 -23.19
CA PRO A 33 10.17 0.50 -23.42
C PRO A 33 9.19 0.70 -22.27
N GLY A 34 9.07 1.95 -21.82
CA GLY A 34 8.07 2.34 -20.81
C GLY A 34 6.66 2.11 -21.34
N PHE A 35 5.73 1.84 -20.45
CA PHE A 35 4.30 1.80 -20.76
C PHE A 35 3.52 2.68 -19.81
N THR A 36 2.34 3.15 -20.23
CA THR A 36 1.43 3.89 -19.37
C THR A 36 0.35 2.94 -18.85
N ALA A 37 0.29 2.76 -17.52
CA ALA A 37 -0.73 1.96 -16.91
C ALA A 37 -2.13 2.58 -17.12
N ARG A 38 -3.09 1.76 -17.53
CA ARG A 38 -4.47 2.21 -17.79
C ARG A 38 -5.30 2.27 -16.52
N ILE A 39 -6.33 3.09 -16.53
CA ILE A 39 -7.41 3.04 -15.53
C ILE A 39 -8.58 2.28 -16.16
N PRO A 40 -9.13 1.23 -15.52
CA PRO A 40 -10.30 0.51 -16.00
C PRO A 40 -11.49 1.44 -16.25
N LYS A 41 -12.25 1.20 -17.31
CA LYS A 41 -13.38 2.05 -17.71
C LYS A 41 -14.41 2.26 -16.59
N ALA A 42 -14.66 1.22 -15.79
CA ALA A 42 -15.58 1.29 -14.65
C ALA A 42 -15.17 2.34 -13.59
N LEU A 43 -13.88 2.70 -13.54
CA LEU A 43 -13.34 3.65 -12.55
C LEU A 43 -12.98 5.03 -13.15
N GLN A 44 -13.31 5.27 -14.43
CA GLN A 44 -12.97 6.53 -15.11
C GLN A 44 -14.02 7.63 -14.96
N GLN A 45 -15.29 7.28 -14.82
CA GLN A 45 -16.40 8.22 -15.03
C GLN A 45 -17.31 8.40 -13.82
N SER A 46 -17.19 7.60 -12.79
CA SER A 46 -18.04 7.65 -11.60
C SER A 46 -17.24 7.83 -10.33
N ASP A 47 -17.91 8.35 -9.31
CA ASP A 47 -17.42 8.27 -7.94
C ASP A 47 -17.07 6.82 -7.60
N ILE A 48 -15.92 6.63 -6.94
CA ILE A 48 -15.35 5.30 -6.72
C ILE A 48 -16.29 4.40 -5.91
N PHE A 49 -17.01 4.95 -4.92
CA PHE A 49 -17.98 4.18 -4.15
C PHE A 49 -19.16 3.72 -4.99
N SER A 50 -19.62 4.56 -5.90
CA SER A 50 -20.69 4.21 -6.84
C SER A 50 -20.24 3.11 -7.79
N ALA A 51 -19.04 3.21 -8.35
CA ALA A 51 -18.51 2.22 -9.27
C ALA A 51 -18.39 0.83 -8.61
N ILE A 52 -17.78 0.75 -7.42
CA ILE A 52 -17.59 -0.56 -6.73
C ILE A 52 -18.85 -1.06 -6.01
N ARG A 53 -19.90 -0.24 -5.90
CA ARG A 53 -21.22 -0.67 -5.46
C ARG A 53 -21.98 -1.40 -6.56
N GLU A 54 -21.76 -1.03 -7.80
CA GLU A 54 -22.41 -1.64 -8.97
C GLU A 54 -21.80 -2.99 -9.33
N GLN A 55 -20.45 -3.10 -9.25
CA GLN A 55 -19.74 -4.33 -9.60
C GLN A 55 -18.39 -4.40 -8.93
N ASP A 56 -17.89 -5.62 -8.74
CA ASP A 56 -16.51 -5.87 -8.38
C ASP A 56 -15.57 -5.47 -9.51
N VAL A 57 -14.45 -4.82 -9.18
CA VAL A 57 -13.46 -4.36 -10.16
C VAL A 57 -12.13 -5.06 -9.92
N LEU A 58 -11.67 -5.82 -10.90
CA LEU A 58 -10.35 -6.44 -10.90
C LEU A 58 -9.31 -5.48 -11.48
N LEU A 59 -8.21 -5.27 -10.76
CA LEU A 59 -7.04 -4.53 -11.20
C LEU A 59 -5.86 -5.49 -11.40
N HIS A 60 -5.25 -5.45 -12.58
CA HIS A 60 -4.06 -6.26 -12.90
C HIS A 60 -2.82 -5.36 -12.97
N HIS A 61 -2.16 -5.18 -11.82
CA HIS A 61 -0.92 -4.40 -11.75
C HIS A 61 0.26 -5.18 -12.36
N PRO A 62 1.21 -4.51 -13.01
CA PRO A 62 1.35 -3.06 -13.21
C PRO A 62 0.60 -2.50 -14.43
N PHE A 63 -0.13 -3.33 -15.20
CA PHE A 63 -0.81 -2.94 -16.43
C PHE A 63 -2.01 -2.02 -16.17
N ASP A 64 -2.73 -2.26 -15.07
CA ASP A 64 -3.69 -1.31 -14.54
C ASP A 64 -3.03 -0.43 -13.47
N SER A 65 -3.37 0.86 -13.47
CA SER A 65 -2.83 1.84 -12.54
C SER A 65 -3.21 1.54 -11.08
N PHE A 66 -2.29 1.82 -10.16
CA PHE A 66 -2.57 1.79 -8.72
C PHE A 66 -3.33 3.04 -8.22
N ALA A 67 -3.43 4.08 -9.06
CA ALA A 67 -4.11 5.33 -8.71
C ALA A 67 -5.54 5.15 -8.18
N PRO A 68 -6.39 4.25 -8.73
CA PRO A 68 -7.71 4.00 -8.18
C PRO A 68 -7.73 3.48 -6.74
N VAL A 69 -6.72 2.70 -6.32
CA VAL A 69 -6.60 2.22 -4.94
C VAL A 69 -6.29 3.37 -3.99
N ILE A 70 -5.41 4.28 -4.41
CA ILE A 70 -5.09 5.50 -3.65
C ILE A 70 -6.33 6.40 -3.58
N GLU A 71 -7.05 6.56 -4.70
CA GLU A 71 -8.26 7.39 -4.78
C GLU A 71 -9.38 6.84 -3.90
N PHE A 72 -9.54 5.52 -3.84
CA PHE A 72 -10.49 4.88 -2.93
C PHE A 72 -10.25 5.29 -1.48
N LEU A 73 -9.00 5.27 -1.03
CA LEU A 73 -8.66 5.67 0.33
C LEU A 73 -8.78 7.19 0.54
N ARG A 74 -8.37 8.02 -0.42
CA ARG A 74 -8.51 9.48 -0.35
C ARG A 74 -9.97 9.91 -0.33
N SER A 75 -10.79 9.31 -1.17
CA SER A 75 -12.24 9.53 -1.16
C SER A 75 -12.84 9.13 0.19
N ALA A 76 -12.42 7.98 0.74
CA ALA A 76 -12.84 7.55 2.07
C ALA A 76 -12.43 8.53 3.18
N ALA A 77 -11.22 9.10 3.11
CA ALA A 77 -10.73 10.07 4.08
C ALA A 77 -11.59 11.34 4.11
N ARG A 78 -12.10 11.78 2.96
CA ARG A 78 -12.85 13.05 2.79
C ARG A 78 -14.35 12.91 2.91
N ASP A 79 -14.91 11.72 2.68
CA ASP A 79 -16.35 11.50 2.69
C ASP A 79 -16.91 11.55 4.12
N PRO A 80 -17.84 12.48 4.44
CA PRO A 80 -18.43 12.59 5.78
C PRO A 80 -19.26 11.36 6.19
N ASN A 81 -19.69 10.54 5.24
CA ASN A 81 -20.45 9.32 5.50
C ASN A 81 -19.54 8.14 5.86
N VAL A 82 -18.22 8.23 5.64
CA VAL A 82 -17.27 7.19 6.07
C VAL A 82 -17.02 7.33 7.56
N LEU A 83 -17.23 6.23 8.29
CA LEU A 83 -17.12 6.15 9.74
C LEU A 83 -15.79 5.53 10.17
N ALA A 84 -15.36 4.47 9.47
CA ALA A 84 -14.17 3.72 9.84
C ALA A 84 -13.38 3.26 8.61
N ILE A 85 -12.06 3.17 8.78
CA ILE A 85 -11.13 2.60 7.82
C ILE A 85 -10.24 1.60 8.54
N LYS A 86 -10.13 0.37 8.01
CA LYS A 86 -9.23 -0.67 8.53
C LYS A 86 -8.27 -1.10 7.43
N GLN A 87 -6.97 -1.08 7.74
CA GLN A 87 -5.92 -1.28 6.75
C GLN A 87 -4.82 -2.19 7.29
N THR A 88 -4.35 -3.13 6.48
CA THR A 88 -3.10 -3.84 6.78
C THR A 88 -1.93 -3.16 6.08
N LEU A 89 -0.80 -3.01 6.77
CA LEU A 89 0.45 -2.50 6.21
C LEU A 89 1.58 -3.49 6.47
N TYR A 90 2.21 -3.96 5.40
CA TYR A 90 3.36 -4.87 5.45
C TYR A 90 4.65 -4.15 5.04
N ARG A 91 4.63 -3.46 3.91
CA ARG A 91 5.67 -2.57 3.39
C ARG A 91 5.03 -1.35 2.78
N THR A 92 5.53 -0.20 3.12
CA THR A 92 5.14 1.08 2.53
C THR A 92 6.40 1.83 2.13
N GLY A 93 6.37 2.55 1.02
CA GLY A 93 7.46 3.45 0.67
C GLY A 93 7.59 4.61 1.67
N THR A 94 8.75 5.25 1.70
CA THR A 94 9.04 6.40 2.61
C THR A 94 8.09 7.58 2.41
N GLN A 95 7.52 7.75 1.22
CA GLN A 95 6.51 8.77 0.89
C GLN A 95 5.26 8.07 0.35
N SER A 96 4.53 7.39 1.23
CA SER A 96 3.36 6.62 0.84
C SER A 96 2.09 7.47 0.86
N ALA A 97 1.47 7.64 -0.31
CA ALA A 97 0.16 8.29 -0.45
C ALA A 97 -0.95 7.57 0.35
N ILE A 98 -0.79 6.28 0.60
CA ILE A 98 -1.68 5.49 1.47
C ILE A 98 -1.57 5.98 2.92
N VAL A 99 -0.35 6.14 3.43
CA VAL A 99 -0.12 6.62 4.80
C VAL A 99 -0.64 8.04 4.98
N GLU A 100 -0.39 8.92 4.01
CA GLU A 100 -0.91 10.29 4.03
C GLU A 100 -2.44 10.33 4.11
N ALA A 101 -3.12 9.49 3.32
CA ALA A 101 -4.57 9.41 3.34
C ALA A 101 -5.13 8.83 4.65
N LEU A 102 -4.44 7.87 5.29
CA LEU A 102 -4.79 7.37 6.61
C LEU A 102 -4.65 8.45 7.70
N VAL A 103 -3.57 9.24 7.63
CA VAL A 103 -3.37 10.40 8.53
C VAL A 103 -4.45 11.45 8.32
N GLU A 104 -4.80 11.76 7.06
CA GLU A 104 -5.91 12.67 6.72
C GLU A 104 -7.23 12.17 7.32
N ALA A 105 -7.54 10.89 7.17
CA ALA A 105 -8.75 10.27 7.70
C ALA A 105 -8.82 10.33 9.23
N ALA A 106 -7.73 10.01 9.93
CA ALA A 106 -7.67 10.07 11.39
C ALA A 106 -7.86 11.51 11.90
N ARG A 107 -7.19 12.49 11.29
CA ARG A 107 -7.37 13.92 11.60
C ARG A 107 -8.78 14.43 11.31
N ALA A 108 -9.47 13.85 10.34
CA ALA A 108 -10.88 14.15 10.05
C ALA A 108 -11.86 13.47 11.03
N GLY A 109 -11.34 12.80 12.09
CA GLY A 109 -12.16 12.19 13.15
C GLY A 109 -12.72 10.81 12.79
N LYS A 110 -12.24 10.16 11.74
CA LYS A 110 -12.66 8.79 11.39
C LYS A 110 -11.95 7.78 12.28
N GLU A 111 -12.64 6.65 12.58
CA GLU A 111 -12.02 5.51 13.25
C GLU A 111 -11.05 4.82 12.28
N VAL A 112 -9.76 5.05 12.47
CA VAL A 112 -8.71 4.42 11.66
C VAL A 112 -8.01 3.34 12.46
N THR A 113 -8.08 2.09 11.97
CA THR A 113 -7.34 0.95 12.55
C THR A 113 -6.34 0.43 11.53
N VAL A 114 -5.08 0.36 11.92
CA VAL A 114 -4.00 -0.14 11.06
C VAL A 114 -3.29 -1.32 11.71
N VAL A 115 -3.24 -2.44 10.98
CA VAL A 115 -2.45 -3.61 11.40
C VAL A 115 -1.10 -3.54 10.72
N VAL A 116 -0.04 -3.28 11.49
CA VAL A 116 1.33 -3.13 10.99
C VAL A 116 2.13 -4.41 11.26
N GLU A 117 2.74 -5.00 10.24
CA GLU A 117 3.66 -6.13 10.39
C GLU A 117 5.08 -5.63 10.69
N LEU A 118 5.51 -5.72 11.95
CA LEU A 118 6.84 -5.28 12.36
C LEU A 118 7.99 -6.15 11.81
N ARG A 119 7.71 -7.43 11.53
CA ARG A 119 8.72 -8.38 11.04
C ARG A 119 8.84 -8.40 9.51
N ALA A 120 8.58 -7.28 8.85
CA ALA A 120 8.86 -7.11 7.43
C ALA A 120 10.37 -6.92 7.26
N ARG A 121 11.07 -7.94 6.71
CA ARG A 121 12.53 -7.90 6.52
C ARG A 121 12.98 -6.60 5.85
N PHE A 122 13.99 -5.95 6.43
CA PHE A 122 14.62 -4.69 5.98
C PHE A 122 13.78 -3.42 6.15
N ASP A 123 12.55 -3.52 6.67
CA ASP A 123 11.65 -2.38 6.86
C ASP A 123 11.23 -2.20 8.34
N GLU A 124 11.87 -2.92 9.27
CA GLU A 124 11.48 -2.93 10.68
C GLU A 124 11.48 -1.53 11.31
N ALA A 125 12.57 -0.77 11.14
CA ALA A 125 12.69 0.58 11.68
C ALA A 125 11.65 1.51 11.05
N HIS A 126 11.50 1.46 9.73
CA HIS A 126 10.51 2.26 9.01
C HIS A 126 9.06 1.97 9.46
N ASN A 127 8.73 0.70 9.72
CA ASN A 127 7.40 0.31 10.18
C ASN A 127 7.13 0.76 11.62
N ILE A 128 8.16 0.90 12.46
CA ILE A 128 8.03 1.49 13.81
C ILE A 128 7.72 2.98 13.69
N ASP A 129 8.53 3.74 12.95
CA ASP A 129 8.31 5.18 12.74
C ASP A 129 6.93 5.47 12.14
N LEU A 130 6.48 4.62 11.21
CA LEU A 130 5.16 4.69 10.61
C LEU A 130 4.05 4.48 11.64
N ALA A 131 4.21 3.47 12.51
CA ALA A 131 3.25 3.16 13.55
C ALA A 131 3.12 4.33 14.54
N GLU A 132 4.23 4.92 14.97
CA GLU A 132 4.27 6.09 15.85
C GLU A 132 3.55 7.29 15.22
N LYS A 133 3.86 7.60 13.95
CA LYS A 133 3.19 8.68 13.20
C LYS A 133 1.67 8.50 13.12
N LEU A 134 1.19 7.27 12.93
CA LEU A 134 -0.24 6.98 12.89
C LEU A 134 -0.88 7.10 14.28
N GLN A 135 -0.21 6.66 15.33
CA GLN A 135 -0.69 6.80 16.71
C GLN A 135 -0.79 8.26 17.16
N GLU A 136 0.18 9.11 16.78
CA GLU A 136 0.19 10.55 17.08
C GLU A 136 -1.06 11.28 16.55
N VAL A 137 -1.63 10.81 15.45
CA VAL A 137 -2.85 11.39 14.86
C VAL A 137 -4.14 10.70 15.34
N GLY A 138 -4.03 9.79 16.32
CA GLY A 138 -5.17 9.11 16.93
C GLY A 138 -5.64 7.84 16.20
N ALA A 139 -4.84 7.29 15.29
CA ALA A 139 -5.15 6.00 14.69
C ALA A 139 -4.86 4.84 15.66
N HIS A 140 -5.69 3.82 15.61
CA HIS A 140 -5.49 2.56 16.34
C HIS A 140 -4.46 1.70 15.60
N VAL A 141 -3.27 1.52 16.17
CA VAL A 141 -2.25 0.66 15.58
C VAL A 141 -2.17 -0.68 16.32
N VAL A 142 -2.29 -1.76 15.56
CA VAL A 142 -2.16 -3.14 16.03
C VAL A 142 -0.88 -3.72 15.45
N TYR A 143 -0.01 -4.23 16.31
CA TYR A 143 1.28 -4.81 15.90
C TYR A 143 1.16 -6.31 15.64
N GLY A 144 0.81 -6.65 14.40
CA GLY A 144 0.71 -8.03 13.96
C GLY A 144 -0.30 -8.89 14.71
N VAL A 145 -0.18 -10.20 14.52
CA VAL A 145 -0.95 -11.24 15.25
C VAL A 145 0.05 -12.21 15.84
N VAL A 146 -0.04 -12.45 17.14
CA VAL A 146 0.90 -13.33 17.85
C VAL A 146 0.91 -14.73 17.22
N GLY A 147 2.12 -15.20 16.87
CA GLY A 147 2.32 -16.52 16.24
C GLY A 147 2.10 -16.58 14.73
N PHE A 148 1.61 -15.48 14.10
CA PHE A 148 1.37 -15.41 12.67
C PHE A 148 2.02 -14.19 12.03
N LYS A 149 2.25 -14.24 10.72
CA LYS A 149 2.64 -13.09 9.91
C LYS A 149 1.38 -12.47 9.29
N THR A 150 1.22 -11.16 9.47
CA THR A 150 0.16 -10.41 8.81
C THR A 150 0.57 -10.12 7.36
N HIS A 151 0.29 -11.04 6.45
CA HIS A 151 0.68 -10.92 5.04
C HIS A 151 -0.48 -10.54 4.12
N ALA A 152 -1.70 -10.50 4.60
CA ALA A 152 -2.85 -10.02 3.85
C ALA A 152 -2.69 -8.54 3.48
N LYS A 153 -3.07 -8.14 2.28
CA LYS A 153 -3.16 -6.77 1.83
C LYS A 153 -4.63 -6.44 1.68
N MET A 154 -5.16 -5.79 2.69
CA MET A 154 -6.58 -5.50 2.82
C MET A 154 -6.80 -4.06 3.28
N MET A 155 -7.77 -3.42 2.66
CA MET A 155 -8.34 -2.16 3.10
C MET A 155 -9.85 -2.34 3.16
N MET A 156 -10.47 -1.95 4.27
CA MET A 156 -11.91 -1.95 4.45
C MET A 156 -12.38 -0.58 4.90
N VAL A 157 -13.38 -0.06 4.21
CA VAL A 157 -14.04 1.21 4.52
C VAL A 157 -15.47 0.92 4.94
N VAL A 158 -15.87 1.45 6.09
CA VAL A 158 -17.25 1.38 6.59
C VAL A 158 -17.92 2.71 6.33
N ARG A 159 -18.95 2.71 5.48
CA ARG A 159 -19.68 3.90 5.04
C ARG A 159 -21.14 3.82 5.43
N ARG A 160 -21.71 4.94 5.87
CA ARG A 160 -23.15 5.08 6.09
C ARG A 160 -23.83 5.32 4.74
N GLU A 161 -24.81 4.49 4.44
CA GLU A 161 -25.64 4.57 3.25
C GLU A 161 -27.09 4.78 3.68
N GLU A 162 -27.98 5.05 2.72
CA GLU A 162 -29.42 5.25 3.02
C GLU A 162 -30.07 4.05 3.77
N LYS A 163 -29.66 2.82 3.43
CA LYS A 163 -30.20 1.58 3.99
C LYS A 163 -29.41 1.02 5.17
N GLY A 164 -28.43 1.78 5.71
CA GLY A 164 -27.58 1.33 6.82
C GLY A 164 -26.10 1.42 6.49
N LEU A 165 -25.30 0.63 7.21
CA LEU A 165 -23.85 0.60 6.99
C LEU A 165 -23.48 -0.37 5.85
N ARG A 166 -22.57 0.08 5.00
CA ARG A 166 -21.98 -0.74 3.95
C ARG A 166 -20.48 -0.80 4.11
N GLN A 167 -19.91 -1.97 3.85
CA GLN A 167 -18.48 -2.21 3.80
C GLN A 167 -18.02 -2.27 2.35
N TYR A 168 -16.97 -1.51 2.05
CA TYR A 168 -16.27 -1.53 0.79
C TYR A 168 -14.87 -2.06 1.03
N VAL A 169 -14.41 -3.01 0.24
CA VAL A 169 -13.19 -3.75 0.51
C VAL A 169 -12.28 -3.75 -0.72
N HIS A 170 -11.01 -3.48 -0.50
CA HIS A 170 -9.94 -3.79 -1.45
C HIS A 170 -9.12 -4.95 -0.90
N LEU A 171 -8.89 -5.95 -1.73
CA LEU A 171 -8.00 -7.09 -1.47
C LEU A 171 -6.91 -7.12 -2.53
N GLY A 172 -5.66 -7.26 -2.11
CA GLY A 172 -4.53 -7.28 -3.03
C GLY A 172 -3.53 -8.38 -2.73
N THR A 173 -2.76 -8.78 -3.74
CA THR A 173 -1.62 -9.69 -3.60
C THR A 173 -0.30 -8.93 -3.40
N GLY A 174 -0.22 -7.68 -3.87
CA GLY A 174 0.93 -6.78 -3.75
C GLY A 174 0.85 -5.84 -2.54
N ASN A 175 2.01 -5.36 -2.08
CA ASN A 175 2.07 -4.38 -1.00
C ASN A 175 1.53 -3.00 -1.43
N TYR A 176 1.12 -2.20 -0.44
CA TYR A 176 0.68 -0.82 -0.64
C TYR A 176 1.88 0.14 -0.66
N HIS A 177 2.58 0.21 -1.79
CA HIS A 177 3.71 1.12 -1.97
C HIS A 177 3.87 1.55 -3.42
#